data_88bc7889f9a6a83d6391490ceef72d83
#
_entry.id   88bc7889f9a6a83d6391490ceef72d83
#
_cell.length_a   1.000
_cell.length_b   1.000
_cell.length_c   1.000
_cell.angle_alpha   90.00
_cell.angle_beta   90.00
_cell.angle_gamma   90.00
#
_symmetry.space_group_name_H-M   'P 1'
#
loop_
_entity.id
_entity.type
_entity.pdbx_description
1 polymer ?
#
loop_
_entity_poly.entity_id
_entity_poly.type
_entity_poly.pdbx_seq_one_letter_code
_entity_poly.pdbx_strand_id
1 'polypeptide(L)'
;MTGLLRPQAGQVLYKGVDVSMRYPLTLQDMFLVPEEFALPSVSLKRYLKLNTPFYPNFSNELLNACLHDFDINEDIHLGELSMGQKKKVFMCFALATNTSLLVMDEPSNGLDIPSKSQFRKVIASGMTDEKAVIISTHQVRDIDSLLDHVVIIDGTRVLLNESVKTICEKLYFVEQGMNESTDTALYVQPSVQGNSVIFPNTYNEETNLNLEVLFNAMLTEREKMQFLFNK
;
A
#
# COMPACT_ATOMS: atom_id res chain seq x y z
N MET A 1 2.79 -13.20 4.95
CA MET A 1 1.40 -12.99 5.38
C MET A 1 0.44 -13.97 4.72
N THR A 2 0.55 -14.27 3.44
CA THR A 2 -0.39 -15.16 2.70
C THR A 2 -0.08 -16.67 2.80
N GLY A 3 0.83 -17.10 3.66
CA GLY A 3 1.20 -18.51 3.84
C GLY A 3 2.01 -19.12 2.67
N LEU A 4 2.59 -18.30 1.80
CA LEU A 4 3.51 -18.77 0.74
C LEU A 4 4.87 -19.16 1.29
N LEU A 5 5.31 -18.45 2.34
CA LEU A 5 6.54 -18.73 3.07
C LEU A 5 6.21 -19.07 4.52
N ARG A 6 7.01 -19.93 5.12
CA ARG A 6 6.92 -20.25 6.55
C ARG A 6 7.88 -19.38 7.34
N PRO A 7 7.46 -18.79 8.49
CA PRO A 7 8.37 -18.07 9.35
C PRO A 7 9.39 -19.03 9.96
N GLN A 8 10.61 -18.54 10.23
CA GLN A 8 11.65 -19.33 10.92
C GLN A 8 11.28 -19.56 12.41
N ALA A 9 10.58 -18.60 13.01
CA ALA A 9 10.05 -18.69 14.36
C ALA A 9 8.75 -17.88 14.45
N GLY A 10 7.92 -18.18 15.45
CA GLY A 10 6.59 -17.56 15.61
C GLY A 10 5.56 -18.12 14.66
N GLN A 11 4.44 -17.43 14.54
CA GLN A 11 3.31 -17.79 13.68
C GLN A 11 2.67 -16.56 13.08
N VAL A 12 2.02 -16.73 11.93
CA VAL A 12 1.23 -15.69 11.27
C VAL A 12 -0.22 -16.13 11.26
N LEU A 13 -1.08 -15.37 11.92
CA LEU A 13 -2.50 -15.66 12.04
C LEU A 13 -3.32 -14.70 11.17
N TYR A 14 -4.29 -15.24 10.45
CA TYR A 14 -5.34 -14.49 9.79
C TYR A 14 -6.69 -14.91 10.38
N LYS A 15 -7.44 -13.98 10.97
CA LYS A 15 -8.70 -14.27 11.69
C LYS A 15 -8.56 -15.45 12.66
N GLY A 16 -7.43 -15.54 13.37
CA GLY A 16 -7.13 -16.60 14.34
C GLY A 16 -6.66 -17.94 13.75
N VAL A 17 -6.55 -18.05 12.43
CA VAL A 17 -6.09 -19.27 11.73
C VAL A 17 -4.65 -19.10 11.25
N ASP A 18 -3.80 -20.09 11.52
CA ASP A 18 -2.42 -20.09 11.01
C ASP A 18 -2.43 -20.19 9.48
N VAL A 19 -1.89 -19.16 8.82
CA VAL A 19 -1.87 -19.07 7.35
C VAL A 19 -1.01 -20.14 6.70
N SER A 20 -0.07 -20.74 7.43
CA SER A 20 0.77 -21.84 6.94
C SER A 20 -0.04 -23.11 6.64
N MET A 21 -1.21 -23.26 7.24
CA MET A 21 -2.13 -24.37 7.00
C MET A 21 -2.82 -24.30 5.64
N ARG A 22 -2.85 -23.11 5.01
CA ARG A 22 -3.38 -22.86 3.66
C ARG A 22 -4.77 -23.45 3.42
N TYR A 23 -5.65 -23.36 4.41
CA TYR A 23 -7.02 -23.83 4.26
C TYR A 23 -7.74 -23.08 3.13
N PRO A 24 -8.53 -23.76 2.28
CA PRO A 24 -9.26 -23.11 1.18
C PRO A 24 -10.13 -21.93 1.64
N LEU A 25 -10.82 -22.06 2.79
CA LEU A 25 -11.63 -21.00 3.39
C LEU A 25 -10.80 -19.75 3.77
N THR A 26 -9.55 -19.94 4.18
CA THR A 26 -8.64 -18.82 4.47
C THR A 26 -8.11 -18.20 3.19
N LEU A 27 -7.72 -19.02 2.21
CA LEU A 27 -7.13 -18.53 0.95
C LEU A 27 -8.13 -17.79 0.07
N GLN A 28 -9.40 -18.18 0.06
CA GLN A 28 -10.44 -17.49 -0.71
C GLN A 28 -10.79 -16.10 -0.17
N ASP A 29 -10.39 -15.79 1.06
CA ASP A 29 -10.65 -14.51 1.73
C ASP A 29 -9.42 -13.58 1.73
N MET A 30 -8.36 -13.95 1.01
CA MET A 30 -7.18 -13.12 0.80
C MET A 30 -6.70 -13.17 -0.65
N PHE A 31 -6.15 -12.07 -1.14
CA PHE A 31 -5.54 -12.00 -2.46
C PHE A 31 -4.16 -11.33 -2.38
N LEU A 32 -3.21 -11.82 -3.18
CA LEU A 32 -1.87 -11.26 -3.30
C LEU A 32 -1.64 -10.80 -4.73
N VAL A 33 -1.28 -9.54 -4.89
CA VAL A 33 -0.73 -8.97 -6.13
C VAL A 33 0.79 -8.86 -5.94
N PRO A 34 1.59 -9.79 -6.48
CA PRO A 34 3.04 -9.68 -6.38
C PRO A 34 3.56 -8.61 -7.36
N GLU A 35 4.77 -8.11 -7.14
CA GLU A 35 5.44 -7.16 -8.02
C GLU A 35 5.59 -7.72 -9.43
N GLU A 36 6.10 -8.96 -9.53
CA GLU A 36 6.26 -9.69 -10.78
C GLU A 36 5.24 -10.83 -10.89
N PHE A 37 4.55 -10.89 -12.01
CA PHE A 37 3.57 -11.93 -12.32
C PHE A 37 3.46 -12.14 -13.83
N ALA A 38 2.92 -13.28 -14.22
CA ALA A 38 2.58 -13.59 -15.60
C ALA A 38 1.08 -13.87 -15.72
N LEU A 39 0.42 -13.22 -16.68
CA LEU A 39 -0.94 -13.57 -17.08
C LEU A 39 -0.90 -14.54 -18.25
N PRO A 40 -1.78 -15.55 -18.29
CA PRO A 40 -1.85 -16.49 -19.39
C PRO A 40 -2.31 -15.80 -20.68
N SER A 41 -1.90 -16.32 -21.83
CA SER A 41 -2.32 -15.80 -23.14
C SER A 41 -3.72 -16.30 -23.49
N VAL A 42 -4.74 -15.72 -22.85
CA VAL A 42 -6.17 -16.00 -23.06
C VAL A 42 -6.97 -14.70 -23.03
N SER A 43 -8.25 -14.74 -23.47
CA SER A 43 -9.13 -13.60 -23.30
C SER A 43 -9.42 -13.33 -21.82
N LEU A 44 -9.68 -12.06 -21.45
CA LEU A 44 -10.09 -11.68 -20.09
C LEU A 44 -11.32 -12.50 -19.65
N LYS A 45 -12.31 -12.66 -20.50
CA LYS A 45 -13.51 -13.47 -20.22
C LYS A 45 -13.17 -14.92 -19.83
N ARG A 46 -12.20 -15.55 -20.53
CA ARG A 46 -11.74 -16.90 -20.19
C ARG A 46 -10.99 -16.91 -18.86
N TYR A 47 -10.15 -15.92 -18.61
CA TYR A 47 -9.44 -15.76 -17.35
C TYR A 47 -10.40 -15.65 -16.17
N LEU A 48 -11.40 -14.78 -16.29
CA LEU A 48 -12.44 -14.61 -15.27
C LEU A 48 -13.18 -15.93 -15.01
N LYS A 49 -13.68 -16.60 -16.08
CA LYS A 49 -14.38 -17.87 -15.93
C LYS A 49 -13.59 -18.93 -15.15
N LEU A 50 -12.26 -18.94 -15.28
CA LEU A 50 -11.40 -19.92 -14.60
C LEU A 50 -11.06 -19.53 -13.17
N ASN A 51 -10.99 -18.24 -12.84
CA ASN A 51 -10.47 -17.78 -11.56
C ASN A 51 -11.53 -17.29 -10.58
N THR A 52 -12.66 -16.73 -11.06
CA THR A 52 -13.74 -16.25 -10.18
C THR A 52 -14.34 -17.30 -9.24
N PRO A 53 -14.43 -18.61 -9.62
CA PRO A 53 -14.96 -19.61 -8.71
C PRO A 53 -14.17 -19.79 -7.41
N PHE A 54 -12.93 -19.35 -7.34
CA PHE A 54 -12.12 -19.39 -6.12
C PHE A 54 -12.44 -18.26 -5.13
N TYR A 55 -13.21 -17.24 -5.54
CA TYR A 55 -13.52 -16.05 -4.76
C TYR A 55 -15.04 -15.88 -4.65
N PRO A 56 -15.67 -16.40 -3.59
CA PRO A 56 -17.13 -16.41 -3.45
C PRO A 56 -17.78 -15.02 -3.47
N ASN A 57 -17.04 -14.01 -3.03
CA ASN A 57 -17.49 -12.62 -2.97
C ASN A 57 -17.13 -11.80 -4.23
N PHE A 58 -16.72 -12.46 -5.33
CA PHE A 58 -16.31 -11.76 -6.54
C PHE A 58 -17.43 -10.85 -7.08
N SER A 59 -17.09 -9.58 -7.31
CA SER A 59 -18.02 -8.56 -7.81
C SER A 59 -17.68 -8.18 -9.25
N ASN A 60 -18.58 -8.53 -10.19
CA ASN A 60 -18.50 -8.07 -11.58
C ASN A 60 -18.69 -6.55 -11.68
N GLU A 61 -19.50 -5.95 -10.83
CA GLU A 61 -19.72 -4.51 -10.79
C GLU A 61 -18.43 -3.77 -10.46
N LEU A 62 -17.70 -4.23 -9.43
CA LEU A 62 -16.42 -3.66 -9.05
C LEU A 62 -15.36 -3.89 -10.13
N LEU A 63 -15.34 -5.07 -10.78
CA LEU A 63 -14.45 -5.31 -11.92
C LEU A 63 -14.67 -4.30 -13.04
N ASN A 64 -15.92 -4.14 -13.46
CA ASN A 64 -16.28 -3.27 -14.57
C ASN A 64 -16.00 -1.80 -14.24
N ALA A 65 -16.27 -1.36 -13.02
CA ALA A 65 -15.92 -0.02 -12.56
C ALA A 65 -14.41 0.22 -12.62
N CYS A 66 -13.60 -0.74 -12.12
CA CYS A 66 -12.14 -0.65 -12.14
C CYS A 66 -11.57 -0.66 -13.57
N LEU A 67 -12.08 -1.50 -14.46
CA LEU A 67 -11.68 -1.53 -15.86
C LEU A 67 -11.99 -0.20 -16.55
N HIS A 68 -13.18 0.35 -16.31
CA HIS A 68 -13.58 1.66 -16.83
C HIS A 68 -12.65 2.78 -16.33
N ASP A 69 -12.33 2.79 -15.02
CA ASP A 69 -11.44 3.81 -14.45
C ASP A 69 -10.00 3.74 -14.99
N PHE A 70 -9.56 2.58 -15.48
CA PHE A 70 -8.28 2.38 -16.14
C PHE A 70 -8.34 2.49 -17.67
N ASP A 71 -9.48 2.83 -18.26
CA ASP A 71 -9.73 2.87 -19.71
C ASP A 71 -9.41 1.55 -20.42
N ILE A 72 -9.80 0.42 -19.81
CA ILE A 72 -9.57 -0.92 -20.35
C ILE A 72 -10.89 -1.52 -20.83
N ASN A 73 -10.89 -1.97 -22.09
CA ASN A 73 -12.03 -2.68 -22.67
C ASN A 73 -12.11 -4.12 -22.09
N GLU A 74 -13.32 -4.64 -21.93
CA GLU A 74 -13.56 -6.01 -21.46
C GLU A 74 -13.20 -7.08 -22.52
N ASP A 75 -13.31 -6.75 -23.80
CA ASP A 75 -13.00 -7.64 -24.91
C ASP A 75 -11.52 -7.60 -25.30
N ILE A 76 -10.65 -7.99 -24.33
CA ILE A 76 -9.21 -7.99 -24.52
C ILE A 76 -8.62 -9.38 -24.42
N HIS A 77 -7.47 -9.55 -25.08
CA HIS A 77 -6.62 -10.74 -24.98
C HIS A 77 -5.39 -10.43 -24.12
N LEU A 78 -5.26 -11.11 -22.98
CA LEU A 78 -4.23 -10.80 -21.95
C LEU A 78 -2.81 -10.95 -22.48
N GLY A 79 -2.59 -11.82 -23.50
CA GLY A 79 -1.29 -12.01 -24.13
C GLY A 79 -0.80 -10.80 -24.92
N GLU A 80 -1.72 -9.94 -25.39
CA GLU A 80 -1.43 -8.78 -26.26
C GLU A 80 -1.18 -7.50 -25.48
N LEU A 81 -1.43 -7.51 -24.17
CA LEU A 81 -1.30 -6.35 -23.32
C LEU A 81 0.17 -6.05 -22.99
N SER A 82 0.50 -4.76 -22.92
CA SER A 82 1.74 -4.29 -22.30
C SER A 82 1.81 -4.69 -20.80
N MET A 83 2.99 -4.66 -20.20
CA MET A 83 3.14 -4.97 -18.77
C MET A 83 2.31 -4.03 -17.88
N GLY A 84 2.28 -2.73 -18.18
CA GLY A 84 1.45 -1.77 -17.45
C GLY A 84 -0.05 -2.06 -17.56
N GLN A 85 -0.52 -2.44 -18.75
CA GLN A 85 -1.92 -2.85 -18.94
C GLN A 85 -2.24 -4.16 -18.23
N LYS A 86 -1.34 -5.16 -18.29
CA LYS A 86 -1.48 -6.41 -17.51
C LYS A 86 -1.59 -6.12 -16.03
N LYS A 87 -0.78 -5.20 -15.50
CA LYS A 87 -0.80 -4.80 -14.10
C LYS A 87 -2.14 -4.17 -13.72
N LYS A 88 -2.67 -3.25 -14.55
CA LYS A 88 -3.99 -2.65 -14.35
C LYS A 88 -5.11 -3.71 -14.33
N VAL A 89 -5.14 -4.61 -15.31
CA VAL A 89 -6.16 -5.69 -15.36
C VAL A 89 -6.05 -6.61 -14.14
N PHE A 90 -4.83 -6.96 -13.73
CA PHE A 90 -4.64 -7.82 -12.57
C PHE A 90 -5.06 -7.16 -11.27
N MET A 91 -4.83 -5.84 -11.12
CA MET A 91 -5.36 -5.06 -10.00
C MET A 91 -6.88 -4.97 -10.01
N CYS A 92 -7.51 -4.77 -11.19
CA CYS A 92 -8.98 -4.81 -11.31
C CYS A 92 -9.53 -6.16 -10.84
N PHE A 93 -8.91 -7.26 -11.28
CA PHE A 93 -9.29 -8.59 -10.82
C PHE A 93 -9.11 -8.74 -9.31
N ALA A 94 -7.96 -8.32 -8.77
CA ALA A 94 -7.65 -8.41 -7.35
C ALA A 94 -8.70 -7.69 -6.48
N LEU A 95 -9.05 -6.46 -6.83
CA LEU A 95 -10.09 -5.70 -6.13
C LEU A 95 -11.47 -6.34 -6.27
N ALA A 96 -11.78 -6.85 -7.47
CA ALA A 96 -13.05 -7.53 -7.75
C ALA A 96 -13.21 -8.86 -7.03
N THR A 97 -12.12 -9.52 -6.58
CA THR A 97 -12.21 -10.70 -5.70
C THR A 97 -12.99 -10.41 -4.41
N ASN A 98 -13.03 -9.14 -4.02
CA ASN A 98 -13.76 -8.65 -2.86
C ASN A 98 -13.37 -9.38 -1.56
N THR A 99 -12.09 -9.75 -1.46
CA THR A 99 -11.50 -10.42 -0.30
C THR A 99 -11.34 -9.45 0.87
N SER A 100 -11.42 -9.95 2.10
CA SER A 100 -11.20 -9.12 3.30
C SER A 100 -9.75 -8.69 3.47
N LEU A 101 -8.78 -9.41 2.88
CA LEU A 101 -7.37 -9.04 2.88
C LEU A 101 -6.81 -9.01 1.47
N LEU A 102 -6.36 -7.83 1.06
CA LEU A 102 -5.63 -7.62 -0.19
C LEU A 102 -4.19 -7.19 0.12
N VAL A 103 -3.23 -7.97 -0.33
CA VAL A 103 -1.80 -7.66 -0.19
C VAL A 103 -1.25 -7.31 -1.56
N MET A 104 -0.58 -6.18 -1.67
CA MET A 104 0.02 -5.70 -2.92
C MET A 104 1.49 -5.40 -2.72
N ASP A 105 2.33 -5.98 -3.57
CA ASP A 105 3.78 -5.75 -3.57
C ASP A 105 4.15 -4.85 -4.74
N GLU A 106 4.70 -3.65 -4.44
CA GLU A 106 5.08 -2.61 -5.42
C GLU A 106 4.01 -2.37 -6.51
N PRO A 107 2.74 -2.13 -6.16
CA PRO A 107 1.66 -2.10 -7.15
C PRO A 107 1.76 -0.95 -8.14
N SER A 108 2.37 0.18 -7.77
CA SER A 108 2.54 1.36 -8.64
C SER A 108 3.81 1.31 -9.49
N ASN A 109 4.71 0.34 -9.23
CA ASN A 109 5.95 0.22 -10.00
C ASN A 109 5.66 -0.09 -11.48
N GLY A 110 6.30 0.68 -12.38
CA GLY A 110 6.10 0.55 -13.83
C GLY A 110 4.81 1.16 -14.37
N LEU A 111 4.00 1.85 -13.55
CA LEU A 111 2.89 2.68 -14.01
C LEU A 111 3.37 4.09 -14.37
N ASP A 112 2.79 4.66 -15.44
CA ASP A 112 2.97 6.07 -15.78
C ASP A 112 2.21 7.00 -14.82
N ILE A 113 2.49 8.29 -14.86
CA ILE A 113 1.91 9.28 -13.92
C ILE A 113 0.36 9.27 -13.95
N PRO A 114 -0.32 9.28 -15.11
CA PRO A 114 -1.77 9.18 -15.16
C PRO A 114 -2.30 7.89 -14.53
N SER A 115 -1.64 6.76 -14.80
CA SER A 115 -2.02 5.45 -14.24
C SER A 115 -1.85 5.36 -12.73
N LYS A 116 -0.86 6.04 -12.15
CA LYS A 116 -0.72 6.15 -10.69
C LYS A 116 -1.87 6.91 -10.05
N SER A 117 -2.37 7.96 -10.71
CA SER A 117 -3.57 8.68 -10.25
C SER A 117 -4.83 7.81 -10.34
N GLN A 118 -4.99 7.09 -11.46
CA GLN A 118 -6.09 6.13 -11.62
C GLN A 118 -6.01 5.02 -10.56
N PHE A 119 -4.81 4.49 -10.28
CA PHE A 119 -4.56 3.50 -9.24
C PHE A 119 -5.07 3.95 -7.88
N ARG A 120 -4.71 5.17 -7.43
CA ARG A 120 -5.20 5.72 -6.14
C ARG A 120 -6.72 5.78 -6.09
N LYS A 121 -7.35 6.27 -7.17
CA LYS A 121 -8.82 6.35 -7.29
C LYS A 121 -9.46 4.97 -7.17
N VAL A 122 -8.93 3.99 -7.89
CA VAL A 122 -9.46 2.62 -7.93
C VAL A 122 -9.31 1.93 -6.58
N ILE A 123 -8.17 2.09 -5.89
CA ILE A 123 -8.00 1.57 -4.53
C ILE A 123 -8.99 2.22 -3.58
N ALA A 124 -9.09 3.54 -3.57
CA ALA A 124 -10.01 4.26 -2.67
C ALA A 124 -11.47 3.85 -2.89
N SER A 125 -11.91 3.66 -4.15
CA SER A 125 -13.27 3.24 -4.46
C SER A 125 -13.58 1.79 -4.08
N GLY A 126 -12.56 0.93 -4.01
CA GLY A 126 -12.69 -0.48 -3.63
C GLY A 126 -12.60 -0.74 -2.12
N MET A 127 -12.29 0.29 -1.31
CA MET A 127 -12.17 0.17 0.15
C MET A 127 -13.53 0.16 0.84
N THR A 128 -13.63 -0.66 1.89
CA THR A 128 -14.75 -0.68 2.84
C THR A 128 -14.19 -0.93 4.24
N ASP A 129 -14.97 -0.65 5.29
CA ASP A 129 -14.55 -0.84 6.69
C ASP A 129 -14.20 -2.31 7.02
N GLU A 130 -14.65 -3.26 6.19
CA GLU A 130 -14.42 -4.68 6.38
C GLU A 130 -13.17 -5.21 5.64
N LYS A 131 -12.51 -4.35 4.84
CA LYS A 131 -11.34 -4.71 4.04
C LYS A 131 -10.06 -4.13 4.61
N ALA A 132 -9.02 -4.96 4.63
CA ALA A 132 -7.65 -4.52 4.86
C ALA A 132 -6.85 -4.60 3.56
N VAL A 133 -6.21 -3.49 3.17
CA VAL A 133 -5.27 -3.46 2.05
C VAL A 133 -3.87 -3.17 2.61
N ILE A 134 -2.95 -4.07 2.35
CA ILE A 134 -1.54 -3.93 2.75
C ILE A 134 -0.73 -3.70 1.47
N ILE A 135 -0.03 -2.59 1.42
CA ILE A 135 0.82 -2.22 0.29
C ILE A 135 2.26 -2.15 0.77
N SER A 136 3.15 -2.98 0.20
CA SER A 136 4.58 -2.80 0.31
C SER A 136 5.07 -1.94 -0.85
N THR A 137 5.83 -0.89 -0.56
CA THR A 137 6.43 -0.03 -1.58
C THR A 137 7.60 0.77 -1.06
N HIS A 138 8.53 1.09 -1.96
CA HIS A 138 9.56 2.10 -1.77
C HIS A 138 9.19 3.44 -2.45
N GLN A 139 8.09 3.48 -3.24
CA GLN A 139 7.57 4.68 -3.90
C GLN A 139 6.47 5.33 -3.05
N VAL A 140 6.86 5.85 -1.89
CA VAL A 140 5.94 6.32 -0.84
C VAL A 140 4.99 7.44 -1.29
N ARG A 141 5.43 8.30 -2.22
CA ARG A 141 4.61 9.41 -2.76
C ARG A 141 3.37 8.94 -3.55
N ASP A 142 3.38 7.68 -3.99
CA ASP A 142 2.27 7.16 -4.80
C ASP A 142 1.05 6.78 -3.97
N ILE A 143 1.22 6.62 -2.65
CA ILE A 143 0.20 6.06 -1.75
C ILE A 143 -0.08 6.88 -0.49
N ASP A 144 0.65 7.95 -0.23
CA ASP A 144 0.58 8.76 1.00
C ASP A 144 -0.84 9.18 1.38
N SER A 145 -1.66 9.55 0.38
CA SER A 145 -3.06 9.96 0.58
C SER A 145 -4.06 8.82 0.84
N LEU A 146 -3.61 7.56 0.78
CA LEU A 146 -4.47 6.38 0.96
C LEU A 146 -4.28 5.70 2.32
N LEU A 147 -3.27 6.14 3.08
CA LEU A 147 -2.84 5.42 4.28
C LEU A 147 -3.62 5.84 5.52
N ASP A 148 -4.00 4.86 6.31
CA ASP A 148 -4.46 5.02 7.69
C ASP A 148 -3.42 4.51 8.70
N HIS A 149 -2.50 3.64 8.28
CA HIS A 149 -1.48 3.03 9.12
C HIS A 149 -0.15 2.87 8.37
N VAL A 150 0.97 3.06 9.08
CA VAL A 150 2.31 2.97 8.51
C VAL A 150 3.16 1.98 9.29
N VAL A 151 3.80 1.05 8.57
CA VAL A 151 4.82 0.14 9.11
C VAL A 151 6.12 0.40 8.36
N ILE A 152 7.15 0.86 9.07
CA ILE A 152 8.50 1.05 8.50
C ILE A 152 9.38 -0.10 8.97
N ILE A 153 10.00 -0.79 7.99
CA ILE A 153 10.89 -1.92 8.23
C ILE A 153 12.27 -1.60 7.66
N ASP A 154 13.30 -1.84 8.46
CA ASP A 154 14.70 -1.78 8.03
C ASP A 154 15.40 -3.10 8.36
N GLY A 155 15.81 -3.82 7.31
CA GLY A 155 16.36 -5.17 7.43
C GLY A 155 15.38 -6.13 8.14
N THR A 156 15.71 -6.53 9.36
CA THR A 156 14.91 -7.46 10.18
C THR A 156 14.14 -6.78 11.30
N ARG A 157 14.12 -5.45 11.35
CA ARG A 157 13.55 -4.68 12.45
C ARG A 157 12.39 -3.81 11.99
N VAL A 158 11.32 -3.81 12.79
CA VAL A 158 10.25 -2.83 12.65
C VAL A 158 10.71 -1.56 13.36
N LEU A 159 10.82 -0.46 12.60
CA LEU A 159 11.22 0.86 13.12
C LEU A 159 10.01 1.64 13.63
N LEU A 160 8.88 1.52 12.93
CA LEU A 160 7.62 2.18 13.25
C LEU A 160 6.46 1.23 12.91
N ASN A 161 5.40 1.27 13.73
CA ASN A 161 4.14 0.56 13.51
C ASN A 161 3.02 1.36 14.16
N GLU A 162 2.52 2.39 13.45
CA GLU A 162 1.60 3.37 14.02
C GLU A 162 0.55 3.84 13.03
N SER A 163 -0.60 4.30 13.52
CA SER A 163 -1.60 4.97 12.69
C SER A 163 -1.10 6.33 12.22
N VAL A 164 -1.53 6.77 11.04
CA VAL A 164 -1.25 8.13 10.52
C VAL A 164 -1.70 9.19 11.52
N LYS A 165 -2.85 8.97 12.16
CA LYS A 165 -3.37 9.86 13.22
C LYS A 165 -2.36 10.00 14.37
N THR A 166 -1.88 8.89 14.94
CA THR A 166 -0.88 8.91 16.03
C THR A 166 0.42 9.58 15.60
N ILE A 167 0.85 9.35 14.36
CA ILE A 167 2.05 9.99 13.80
C ILE A 167 1.86 11.51 13.76
N CYS A 168 0.76 12.01 13.21
CA CYS A 168 0.47 13.44 13.12
C CYS A 168 0.16 14.10 14.48
N GLU A 169 -0.34 13.36 15.46
CA GLU A 169 -0.48 13.84 16.84
C GLU A 169 0.88 14.07 17.53
N LYS A 170 1.91 13.30 17.16
CA LYS A 170 3.24 13.39 17.78
C LYS A 170 4.23 14.23 16.97
N LEU A 171 4.08 14.26 15.66
CA LEU A 171 5.00 14.89 14.71
C LEU A 171 4.27 15.97 13.90
N TYR A 172 4.94 17.12 13.76
CA TYR A 172 4.51 18.23 12.91
C TYR A 172 5.42 18.31 11.70
N PHE A 173 4.84 18.15 10.51
CA PHE A 173 5.55 18.21 9.22
C PHE A 173 5.32 19.56 8.58
N VAL A 174 6.41 20.23 8.19
CA VAL A 174 6.34 21.57 7.59
C VAL A 174 7.45 21.79 6.55
N GLU A 175 7.12 22.53 5.51
CA GLU A 175 8.11 23.08 4.56
C GLU A 175 8.51 24.45 5.03
N GLN A 176 9.82 24.67 5.26
CA GLN A 176 10.39 25.94 5.73
C GLN A 176 11.34 26.54 4.71
N GLY A 177 11.45 27.88 4.71
CA GLY A 177 12.46 28.60 3.95
C GLY A 177 13.88 28.37 4.50
N MET A 178 14.90 28.61 3.67
CA MET A 178 16.32 28.41 4.04
C MET A 178 16.79 29.18 5.29
N ASN A 179 16.12 30.26 5.65
CA ASN A 179 16.53 31.17 6.74
C ASN A 179 15.69 30.97 8.02
N GLU A 180 14.80 29.99 8.06
CA GLU A 180 13.99 29.72 9.23
C GLU A 180 14.75 28.84 10.22
N SER A 181 14.51 29.06 11.55
CA SER A 181 15.22 28.30 12.59
C SER A 181 14.72 26.85 12.64
N THR A 182 15.66 25.92 12.70
CA THR A 182 15.45 24.49 12.85
C THR A 182 15.99 23.94 14.18
N ASP A 183 16.24 24.81 15.16
CA ASP A 183 16.94 24.45 16.42
C ASP A 183 16.23 23.36 17.22
N THR A 184 14.91 23.27 17.16
CA THR A 184 14.10 22.26 17.87
C THR A 184 13.64 21.11 16.97
N ALA A 185 14.13 21.06 15.73
CA ALA A 185 13.73 20.03 14.78
C ALA A 185 14.22 18.64 15.20
N LEU A 186 13.37 17.67 15.00
CA LEU A 186 13.73 16.25 15.15
C LEU A 186 14.53 15.78 13.92
N TYR A 187 14.15 16.28 12.75
CA TYR A 187 14.78 15.97 11.48
C TYR A 187 14.63 17.10 10.47
N VAL A 188 15.65 17.32 9.67
CA VAL A 188 15.69 18.33 8.60
C VAL A 188 16.18 17.68 7.32
N GLN A 189 15.38 17.76 6.27
CA GLN A 189 15.72 17.30 4.92
C GLN A 189 15.85 18.51 4.00
N PRO A 190 17.07 18.88 3.54
CA PRO A 190 17.25 19.96 2.60
C PRO A 190 16.57 19.71 1.26
N SER A 191 15.95 20.74 0.69
CA SER A 191 15.35 20.74 -0.65
C SER A 191 15.83 21.95 -1.47
N VAL A 192 15.48 22.00 -2.76
CA VAL A 192 15.88 23.12 -3.65
C VAL A 192 15.26 24.47 -3.21
N GLN A 193 14.08 24.43 -2.58
CA GLN A 193 13.33 25.62 -2.21
C GLN A 193 13.34 25.92 -0.70
N GLY A 194 14.03 25.10 0.10
CA GLY A 194 14.05 25.24 1.55
C GLY A 194 14.34 23.91 2.24
N ASN A 195 13.66 23.65 3.34
CA ASN A 195 13.80 22.44 4.14
C ASN A 195 12.45 21.81 4.42
N SER A 196 12.37 20.50 4.24
CA SER A 196 11.26 19.72 4.82
C SER A 196 11.65 19.32 6.24
N VAL A 197 10.88 19.72 7.22
CA VAL A 197 11.26 19.63 8.64
C VAL A 197 10.22 18.85 9.43
N ILE A 198 10.69 18.05 10.38
CA ILE A 198 9.84 17.40 11.39
C ILE A 198 10.13 18.03 12.74
N PHE A 199 9.11 18.56 13.38
CA PHE A 199 9.13 19.03 14.77
C PHE A 199 8.28 18.10 15.67
N PRO A 200 8.52 18.11 17.01
CA PRO A 200 7.52 17.57 17.94
C PRO A 200 6.22 18.34 17.84
N ASN A 201 5.09 17.67 17.70
CA ASN A 201 3.77 18.32 17.67
C ASN A 201 3.26 18.60 19.10
N THR A 202 3.85 19.59 19.77
CA THR A 202 3.54 19.93 21.18
C THR A 202 2.22 20.70 21.33
N TYR A 203 1.74 21.33 20.26
CA TYR A 203 0.55 22.20 20.29
C TYR A 203 -0.66 21.58 19.60
N ASN A 204 -0.59 20.30 19.18
CA ASN A 204 -1.62 19.60 18.41
C ASN A 204 -2.01 20.36 17.13
N GLU A 205 -1.02 20.91 16.45
CA GLU A 205 -1.21 21.58 15.17
C GLU A 205 -1.64 20.56 14.10
N GLU A 206 -2.56 20.99 13.23
CA GLU A 206 -2.98 20.19 12.10
C GLU A 206 -1.81 20.06 11.10
N THR A 207 -1.49 18.84 10.72
CA THR A 207 -0.37 18.54 9.82
C THR A 207 -0.73 17.39 8.90
N ASN A 208 -0.16 17.41 7.70
CA ASN A 208 -0.26 16.28 6.77
C ASN A 208 1.02 15.44 6.87
N LEU A 209 0.84 14.13 6.89
CA LEU A 209 1.98 13.20 6.86
C LEU A 209 2.81 13.43 5.59
N ASN A 210 4.12 13.63 5.77
CA ASN A 210 5.10 13.49 4.69
C ASN A 210 5.85 12.16 4.90
N LEU A 211 5.37 11.13 4.21
CA LEU A 211 5.87 9.77 4.42
C LEU A 211 7.34 9.61 4.01
N GLU A 212 7.82 10.35 3.00
CA GLU A 212 9.22 10.30 2.57
C GLU A 212 10.14 10.90 3.64
N VAL A 213 9.76 12.05 4.18
CA VAL A 213 10.53 12.72 5.26
C VAL A 213 10.51 11.88 6.53
N LEU A 214 9.34 11.28 6.88
CA LEU A 214 9.22 10.35 8.00
C LEU A 214 10.13 9.14 7.83
N PHE A 215 10.12 8.51 6.65
CA PHE A 215 10.95 7.35 6.35
C PHE A 215 12.44 7.66 6.53
N ASN A 216 12.91 8.77 5.95
CA ASN A 216 14.30 9.20 6.06
C ASN A 216 14.68 9.53 7.52
N ALA A 217 13.79 10.21 8.27
CA ALA A 217 13.99 10.49 9.69
C ALA A 217 14.12 9.20 10.53
N MET A 218 13.25 8.21 10.28
CA MET A 218 13.28 6.91 10.97
C MET A 218 14.57 6.12 10.70
N LEU A 219 15.20 6.31 9.54
CA LEU A 219 16.47 5.65 9.21
C LEU A 219 17.68 6.36 9.83
N THR A 220 17.70 7.71 9.80
CA THR A 220 18.88 8.51 10.18
C THR A 220 18.88 8.94 11.63
N GLU A 221 17.72 9.32 12.20
CA GLU A 221 17.55 9.80 13.57
C GLU A 221 16.80 8.75 14.43
N ARG A 222 17.15 7.50 14.26
CA ARG A 222 16.44 6.33 14.77
C ARG A 222 16.09 6.42 16.25
N GLU A 223 17.08 6.71 17.10
CA GLU A 223 16.90 6.73 18.56
C GLU A 223 15.91 7.82 18.99
N LYS A 224 16.06 9.03 18.44
CA LYS A 224 15.16 10.15 18.73
C LYS A 224 13.73 9.84 18.30
N MET A 225 13.58 9.33 17.09
CA MET A 225 12.27 9.02 16.53
C MET A 225 11.58 7.90 17.27
N GLN A 226 12.28 6.78 17.56
CA GLN A 226 11.70 5.66 18.29
C GLN A 226 11.32 6.03 19.73
N PHE A 227 12.08 6.91 20.39
CA PHE A 227 11.75 7.35 21.76
C PHE A 227 10.36 8.00 21.87
N LEU A 228 9.89 8.65 20.80
CA LEU A 228 8.56 9.28 20.75
C LEU A 228 7.42 8.25 20.66
N PHE A 229 7.70 7.07 20.10
CA PHE A 229 6.68 6.04 19.87
C PHE A 229 6.72 4.89 20.87
N ASN A 230 7.87 4.66 21.52
CA ASN A 230 8.09 3.59 22.51
C ASN A 230 7.67 4.02 23.94
N LYS A 231 6.43 4.47 24.13
CA LYS A 231 5.88 4.71 25.47
C LYS A 231 4.83 3.68 25.82
#